data_4aec0177cbcef1816b0956dfc90fd4cf
#
_entry.id   4aec0177cbcef1816b0956dfc90fd4cf
#
_cell.length_a   1.000
_cell.length_b   1.000
_cell.length_c   1.000
_cell.angle_alpha   90.00
_cell.angle_beta   90.00
_cell.angle_gamma   90.00
#
_symmetry.space_group_name_H-M   'P 1'
#
loop_
_entity.id
_entity.type
_entity.pdbx_description
1 polymer ?
#
loop_
_entity_poly.entity_id
_entity_poly.type
_entity_poly.pdbx_seq_one_letter_code
_entity_poly.pdbx_strand_id
1 'polypeptide(L)'
;LGAVLASDECYAQLHWDVDWSPSLLDERVTQGDRTDLLAFYSLSKQSNLAGYRAGLVAGGDQLIAALLLARKHMGLIVPSPIQAVMSATLGDADHVDTQRERYRHRRTVLATALRAAGFRIDHSEAGLYLWVTKGQDDWEAVSWFSERGILVAPGSFYGVAGSQHVRVALTATDEAVSEAAKRLQA
;
A
#
# COMPACT_ATOMS: atom_id res chain seq x y z
N LEU A 1 4.89 -26.85 -10.14
CA LEU A 1 6.21 -26.52 -9.59
C LEU A 1 6.39 -27.01 -8.14
N GLY A 2 5.31 -27.46 -7.44
CA GLY A 2 5.36 -27.87 -6.03
C GLY A 2 5.72 -26.72 -5.07
N ALA A 3 5.40 -25.48 -5.42
CA ALA A 3 5.66 -24.31 -4.61
C ALA A 3 4.36 -23.66 -4.17
N VAL A 4 4.31 -23.19 -2.91
CA VAL A 4 3.23 -22.34 -2.43
C VAL A 4 3.45 -20.92 -2.94
N LEU A 5 2.41 -20.33 -3.54
CA LEU A 5 2.40 -18.94 -3.96
C LEU A 5 1.65 -18.09 -2.93
N ALA A 6 2.32 -17.05 -2.43
CA ALA A 6 1.77 -16.12 -1.45
C ALA A 6 1.71 -14.71 -2.05
N SER A 7 0.54 -14.07 -2.02
CA SER A 7 0.32 -12.70 -2.48
C SER A 7 0.10 -11.77 -1.30
N ASP A 8 0.83 -10.65 -1.24
CA ASP A 8 0.54 -9.56 -0.31
C ASP A 8 -0.45 -8.57 -0.96
N GLU A 9 -1.69 -8.61 -0.51
CA GLU A 9 -2.80 -7.83 -1.07
C GLU A 9 -3.20 -6.65 -0.17
N CYS A 10 -2.29 -6.16 0.68
CA CYS A 10 -2.56 -5.06 1.63
C CYS A 10 -2.99 -3.75 0.96
N TYR A 11 -2.72 -3.58 -0.34
CA TYR A 11 -3.08 -2.40 -1.13
C TYR A 11 -4.18 -2.65 -2.16
N ALA A 12 -4.84 -3.81 -2.16
CA ALA A 12 -5.82 -4.20 -3.19
C ALA A 12 -6.94 -3.17 -3.43
N GLN A 13 -7.36 -2.44 -2.39
CA GLN A 13 -8.40 -1.41 -2.50
C GLN A 13 -7.88 -0.02 -2.94
N LEU A 14 -6.57 0.14 -3.11
CA LEU A 14 -5.93 1.42 -3.40
C LEU A 14 -5.40 1.44 -4.83
N HIS A 15 -6.29 1.23 -5.79
CA HIS A 15 -6.03 1.33 -7.22
C HIS A 15 -6.59 2.65 -7.76
N TRP A 16 -5.92 3.23 -8.80
CA TRP A 16 -6.20 4.56 -9.33
C TRP A 16 -6.59 4.54 -10.81
N ASP A 17 -5.77 3.91 -11.60
CA ASP A 17 -5.83 3.96 -13.06
C ASP A 17 -6.25 2.59 -13.66
N VAL A 18 -6.80 1.71 -12.83
CA VAL A 18 -7.35 0.40 -13.18
C VAL A 18 -8.71 0.22 -12.51
N ASP A 19 -9.61 -0.52 -13.14
CA ASP A 19 -10.98 -0.70 -12.65
C ASP A 19 -11.04 -1.60 -11.40
N TRP A 20 -10.08 -2.51 -11.26
CA TRP A 20 -10.00 -3.44 -10.15
C TRP A 20 -8.59 -4.01 -9.97
N SER A 21 -8.27 -4.45 -8.77
CA SER A 21 -7.04 -5.16 -8.44
C SER A 21 -7.34 -6.65 -8.26
N PRO A 22 -6.77 -7.55 -9.08
CA PRO A 22 -7.03 -8.98 -8.96
C PRO A 22 -6.45 -9.53 -7.65
N SER A 23 -7.27 -10.32 -6.92
CA SER A 23 -6.75 -11.17 -5.86
C SER A 23 -6.16 -12.45 -6.46
N LEU A 24 -5.11 -12.98 -5.82
CA LEU A 24 -4.59 -14.30 -6.15
C LEU A 24 -5.68 -15.38 -6.00
N LEU A 25 -6.69 -15.15 -5.16
CA LEU A 25 -7.79 -16.08 -4.91
C LEU A 25 -9.03 -15.84 -5.80
N ASP A 26 -8.99 -14.85 -6.69
CA ASP A 26 -10.06 -14.59 -7.64
C ASP A 26 -10.26 -15.80 -8.57
N GLU A 27 -11.50 -16.18 -8.82
CA GLU A 27 -11.81 -17.35 -9.65
C GLU A 27 -11.27 -17.21 -11.08
N ARG A 28 -11.21 -15.98 -11.58
CA ARG A 28 -10.61 -15.67 -12.89
C ARG A 28 -9.09 -15.93 -12.95
N VAL A 29 -8.43 -15.92 -11.79
CA VAL A 29 -6.99 -16.23 -11.65
C VAL A 29 -6.77 -17.70 -11.36
N THR A 30 -7.55 -18.26 -10.41
CA THR A 30 -7.35 -19.62 -9.89
C THR A 30 -7.97 -20.71 -10.74
N GLN A 31 -8.99 -20.38 -11.56
CA GLN A 31 -9.84 -21.35 -12.26
C GLN A 31 -10.44 -22.41 -11.32
N GLY A 32 -10.66 -22.01 -10.06
CA GLY A 32 -11.24 -22.86 -9.01
C GLY A 32 -10.22 -23.61 -8.14
N ASP A 33 -8.95 -23.70 -8.53
CA ASP A 33 -7.91 -24.35 -7.73
C ASP A 33 -7.15 -23.34 -6.87
N ARG A 34 -7.26 -23.48 -5.52
CA ARG A 34 -6.58 -22.65 -4.53
C ARG A 34 -5.61 -23.44 -3.65
N THR A 35 -5.31 -24.69 -4.02
CA THR A 35 -4.63 -25.65 -3.15
C THR A 35 -3.29 -25.10 -2.62
N ASP A 36 -2.47 -24.51 -3.48
CA ASP A 36 -1.15 -23.98 -3.11
C ASP A 36 -1.10 -22.46 -3.05
N LEU A 37 -2.23 -21.79 -2.82
CA LEU A 37 -2.35 -20.34 -2.84
C LEU A 37 -2.65 -19.77 -1.46
N LEU A 38 -1.99 -18.63 -1.13
CA LEU A 38 -2.26 -17.83 0.07
C LEU A 38 -2.35 -16.35 -0.31
N ALA A 39 -3.42 -15.67 0.09
CA ALA A 39 -3.53 -14.22 0.04
C ALA A 39 -3.42 -13.63 1.45
N PHE A 40 -2.48 -12.71 1.63
CA PHE A 40 -2.31 -11.94 2.86
C PHE A 40 -3.00 -10.59 2.71
N TYR A 41 -3.88 -10.27 3.62
CA TYR A 41 -4.67 -9.05 3.57
C TYR A 41 -4.62 -8.29 4.89
N SER A 42 -4.66 -6.97 4.82
CA SER A 42 -4.61 -6.10 6.00
C SER A 42 -5.52 -4.90 5.86
N LEU A 43 -6.20 -4.55 6.94
CA LEU A 43 -7.03 -3.34 7.07
C LEU A 43 -6.19 -2.09 7.39
N SER A 44 -4.88 -2.24 7.56
CA SER A 44 -3.97 -1.15 7.94
C SER A 44 -4.00 0.02 6.95
N LYS A 45 -4.17 -0.25 5.66
CA LYS A 45 -4.05 0.76 4.60
C LYS A 45 -5.41 1.25 4.12
N GLN A 46 -6.33 0.36 3.82
CA GLN A 46 -7.67 0.73 3.36
C GLN A 46 -8.53 1.38 4.44
N SER A 47 -8.34 0.96 5.71
CA SER A 47 -9.24 1.30 6.82
C SER A 47 -8.53 2.05 7.97
N ASN A 48 -7.29 2.52 7.76
CA ASN A 48 -6.48 3.22 8.76
C ASN A 48 -6.28 2.47 10.09
N LEU A 49 -6.35 1.13 10.08
CA LEU A 49 -6.24 0.29 11.28
C LEU A 49 -4.82 -0.23 11.53
N ALA A 50 -3.79 0.47 11.07
CA ALA A 50 -2.40 0.06 11.23
C ALA A 50 -2.00 -0.14 12.72
N GLY A 51 -2.54 0.67 13.63
CA GLY A 51 -2.28 0.58 15.06
C GLY A 51 -2.79 -0.70 15.73
N TYR A 52 -3.78 -1.37 15.16
CA TYR A 52 -4.34 -2.62 15.68
C TYR A 52 -3.46 -3.84 15.42
N ARG A 53 -2.45 -3.75 14.57
CA ARG A 53 -1.49 -4.82 14.26
C ARG A 53 -2.14 -6.14 13.86
N ALA A 54 -3.19 -6.09 13.06
CA ALA A 54 -3.96 -7.25 12.64
C ALA A 54 -4.09 -7.31 11.11
N GLY A 55 -4.11 -8.53 10.60
CA GLY A 55 -4.36 -8.88 9.21
C GLY A 55 -4.98 -10.25 9.14
N LEU A 56 -5.30 -10.72 7.97
CA LEU A 56 -5.86 -12.03 7.72
C LEU A 56 -5.10 -12.74 6.58
N VAL A 57 -5.20 -14.06 6.57
CA VAL A 57 -4.71 -14.91 5.50
C VAL A 57 -5.86 -15.78 5.03
N ALA A 58 -6.06 -15.87 3.73
CA ALA A 58 -6.99 -16.76 3.08
C ALA A 58 -6.28 -17.62 2.03
N GLY A 59 -6.81 -18.78 1.70
CA GLY A 59 -6.17 -19.66 0.70
C GLY A 59 -6.61 -21.11 0.78
N GLY A 60 -5.76 -22.01 0.33
CA GLY A 60 -6.04 -23.45 0.33
C GLY A 60 -6.27 -24.02 1.73
N ASP A 61 -7.30 -24.85 1.90
CA ASP A 61 -7.75 -25.33 3.20
C ASP A 61 -6.66 -26.02 4.02
N GLN A 62 -5.83 -26.83 3.38
CA GLN A 62 -4.72 -27.54 4.06
C GLN A 62 -3.64 -26.56 4.56
N LEU A 63 -3.31 -25.53 3.75
CA LEU A 63 -2.35 -24.51 4.14
C LEU A 63 -2.89 -23.67 5.30
N ILE A 64 -4.15 -23.27 5.26
CA ILE A 64 -4.79 -22.50 6.33
C ILE A 64 -4.86 -23.32 7.61
N ALA A 65 -5.21 -24.62 7.55
CA ALA A 65 -5.23 -25.49 8.71
C ALA A 65 -3.83 -25.63 9.35
N ALA A 66 -2.78 -25.82 8.55
CA ALA A 66 -1.40 -25.91 9.01
C ALA A 66 -0.92 -24.60 9.66
N LEU A 67 -1.21 -23.45 9.03
CA LEU A 67 -0.89 -22.12 9.57
C LEU A 67 -1.62 -21.84 10.89
N LEU A 68 -2.90 -22.19 10.99
CA LEU A 68 -3.68 -22.02 12.21
C LEU A 68 -3.11 -22.86 13.36
N LEU A 69 -2.76 -24.11 13.09
CA LEU A 69 -2.14 -24.99 14.08
C LEU A 69 -0.80 -24.43 14.59
N ALA A 70 0.07 -24.01 13.70
CA ALA A 70 1.35 -23.39 14.05
C ALA A 70 1.16 -22.12 14.89
N ARG A 71 0.33 -21.19 14.43
CA ARG A 71 0.05 -19.91 15.12
C ARG A 71 -0.52 -20.11 16.52
N LYS A 72 -1.44 -21.07 16.68
CA LYS A 72 -2.04 -21.41 17.98
C LYS A 72 -0.98 -21.79 19.01
N HIS A 73 0.01 -22.57 18.63
CA HIS A 73 1.08 -23.00 19.53
C HIS A 73 2.20 -21.96 19.71
N MET A 74 2.37 -21.05 18.74
CA MET A 74 3.36 -19.96 18.82
C MET A 74 2.83 -18.71 19.55
N GLY A 75 1.60 -18.70 20.03
CA GLY A 75 1.01 -17.53 20.70
C GLY A 75 0.67 -16.37 19.76
N LEU A 76 0.55 -16.62 18.47
CA LEU A 76 0.27 -15.59 17.45
C LEU A 76 -1.25 -15.43 17.18
N ILE A 77 -2.05 -15.49 18.23
CA ILE A 77 -3.51 -15.33 18.15
C ILE A 77 -3.88 -13.86 18.35
N VAL A 78 -4.65 -13.32 17.41
CA VAL A 78 -5.17 -11.96 17.51
C VAL A 78 -6.26 -11.92 18.59
N PRO A 79 -6.24 -10.95 19.54
CA PRO A 79 -7.26 -10.83 20.58
C PRO A 79 -8.67 -10.69 20.02
N SER A 80 -9.67 -11.30 20.69
CA SER A 80 -11.07 -11.29 20.23
C SER A 80 -11.64 -9.89 19.96
N PRO A 81 -11.38 -8.85 20.77
CA PRO A 81 -11.85 -7.50 20.46
C PRO A 81 -11.32 -6.97 19.11
N ILE A 82 -10.06 -7.28 18.78
CA ILE A 82 -9.46 -6.88 17.50
C ILE A 82 -10.11 -7.65 16.35
N GLN A 83 -10.38 -8.95 16.52
CA GLN A 83 -11.11 -9.74 15.51
C GLN A 83 -12.51 -9.18 15.26
N ALA A 84 -13.24 -8.75 16.31
CA ALA A 84 -14.54 -8.12 16.19
C ALA A 84 -14.47 -6.79 15.39
N VAL A 85 -13.46 -5.95 15.66
CA VAL A 85 -13.20 -4.74 14.86
C VAL A 85 -12.93 -5.09 13.40
N MET A 86 -12.10 -6.10 13.13
CA MET A 86 -11.81 -6.53 11.76
C MET A 86 -13.08 -6.99 11.04
N SER A 87 -13.91 -7.80 11.69
CA SER A 87 -15.16 -8.30 11.09
C SER A 87 -16.14 -7.17 10.78
N ALA A 88 -16.30 -6.21 11.70
CA ALA A 88 -17.16 -5.05 11.49
C ALA A 88 -16.65 -4.18 10.33
N THR A 89 -15.33 -3.95 10.26
CA THR A 89 -14.70 -3.13 9.23
C THR A 89 -14.78 -3.78 7.84
N LEU A 90 -14.64 -5.10 7.76
CA LEU A 90 -14.80 -5.83 6.49
C LEU A 90 -16.25 -5.82 5.97
N GLY A 91 -17.21 -5.63 6.85
CA GLY A 91 -18.64 -5.51 6.49
C GLY A 91 -19.06 -4.09 6.06
N ASP A 92 -18.17 -3.10 6.16
CA ASP A 92 -18.45 -1.70 5.82
C ASP A 92 -17.57 -1.25 4.63
N ALA A 93 -18.18 -1.01 3.49
CA ALA A 93 -17.49 -0.54 2.29
C ALA A 93 -17.40 1.00 2.20
N ASP A 94 -18.33 1.72 2.82
CA ASP A 94 -18.47 3.19 2.65
C ASP A 94 -17.24 3.95 3.14
N HIS A 95 -16.66 3.51 4.26
CA HIS A 95 -15.44 4.14 4.79
C HIS A 95 -14.21 3.90 3.88
N VAL A 96 -14.16 2.74 3.18
CA VAL A 96 -13.09 2.41 2.23
C VAL A 96 -13.15 3.34 1.03
N ASP A 97 -14.33 3.53 0.46
CA ASP A 97 -14.55 4.41 -0.68
C ASP A 97 -14.25 5.87 -0.33
N THR A 98 -14.71 6.32 0.84
CA THR A 98 -14.41 7.67 1.36
C THR A 98 -12.91 7.89 1.53
N GLN A 99 -12.19 6.92 2.11
CA GLN A 99 -10.75 7.04 2.32
C GLN A 99 -9.97 6.94 1.00
N ARG A 100 -10.39 6.08 0.09
CA ARG A 100 -9.81 5.95 -1.25
C ARG A 100 -9.92 7.26 -2.03
N GLU A 101 -11.06 7.95 -1.95
CA GLU A 101 -11.25 9.23 -2.64
C GLU A 101 -10.34 10.33 -2.07
N ARG A 102 -10.14 10.38 -0.74
CA ARG A 102 -9.16 11.29 -0.12
C ARG A 102 -7.75 11.04 -0.66
N TYR A 103 -7.32 9.78 -0.75
CA TYR A 103 -6.00 9.45 -1.31
C TYR A 103 -5.92 9.77 -2.81
N ARG A 104 -6.98 9.56 -3.57
CA ARG A 104 -7.06 9.94 -4.99
C ARG A 104 -6.84 11.45 -5.16
N HIS A 105 -7.52 12.24 -4.36
CA HIS A 105 -7.36 13.71 -4.36
C HIS A 105 -5.91 14.09 -4.04
N ARG A 106 -5.33 13.58 -2.96
CA ARG A 106 -3.93 13.85 -2.56
C ARG A 106 -2.94 13.43 -3.64
N ARG A 107 -3.16 12.26 -4.24
CA ARG A 107 -2.35 11.79 -5.38
C ARG A 107 -2.39 12.78 -6.54
N THR A 108 -3.57 13.25 -6.91
CA THR A 108 -3.73 14.20 -8.02
C THR A 108 -2.99 15.51 -7.74
N VAL A 109 -3.14 16.07 -6.55
CA VAL A 109 -2.49 17.32 -6.13
C VAL A 109 -0.95 17.16 -6.17
N LEU A 110 -0.42 16.13 -5.52
CA LEU A 110 1.03 15.89 -5.47
C LEU A 110 1.61 15.53 -6.82
N ALA A 111 0.94 14.67 -7.61
CA ALA A 111 1.43 14.26 -8.91
C ALA A 111 1.51 15.45 -9.88
N THR A 112 0.53 16.37 -9.84
CA THR A 112 0.56 17.58 -10.64
C THR A 112 1.71 18.49 -10.25
N ALA A 113 1.91 18.73 -8.95
CA ALA A 113 2.98 19.59 -8.46
C ALA A 113 4.37 19.00 -8.74
N LEU A 114 4.54 17.69 -8.55
CA LEU A 114 5.81 17.00 -8.83
C LEU A 114 6.18 17.05 -10.31
N ARG A 115 5.22 16.82 -11.20
CA ARG A 115 5.46 16.95 -12.65
C ARG A 115 5.81 18.38 -13.05
N ALA A 116 5.12 19.38 -12.49
CA ALA A 116 5.44 20.80 -12.71
C ALA A 116 6.84 21.14 -12.19
N ALA A 117 7.31 20.53 -11.10
CA ALA A 117 8.66 20.65 -10.58
C ALA A 117 9.71 19.83 -11.37
N GLY A 118 9.31 19.16 -12.47
CA GLY A 118 10.20 18.41 -13.37
C GLY A 118 10.47 16.97 -12.97
N PHE A 119 9.72 16.40 -12.02
CA PHE A 119 9.83 14.98 -11.69
C PHE A 119 9.00 14.12 -12.64
N ARG A 120 9.56 12.99 -13.06
CA ARG A 120 8.83 11.88 -13.63
C ARG A 120 8.27 11.01 -12.51
N ILE A 121 7.08 10.47 -12.70
CA ILE A 121 6.42 9.54 -11.78
C ILE A 121 6.33 8.21 -12.50
N ASP A 122 6.91 7.18 -11.90
CA ASP A 122 6.95 5.83 -12.45
C ASP A 122 5.99 4.91 -11.65
N HIS A 123 5.26 4.02 -12.36
CA HIS A 123 4.45 2.94 -11.78
C HIS A 123 3.47 3.39 -10.68
N SER A 124 2.55 4.31 -11.00
CA SER A 124 1.62 4.90 -10.03
C SER A 124 0.15 4.51 -10.26
N GLU A 125 -0.11 3.32 -10.80
CA GLU A 125 -1.45 2.81 -11.09
C GLU A 125 -2.21 2.42 -9.81
N ALA A 126 -1.47 2.13 -8.73
CA ALA A 126 -2.00 1.73 -7.42
C ALA A 126 -1.07 2.13 -6.28
N GLY A 127 -1.52 1.91 -5.03
CA GLY A 127 -0.73 2.10 -3.82
C GLY A 127 -0.79 3.51 -3.23
N LEU A 128 -0.10 3.71 -2.11
CA LEU A 128 -0.10 4.95 -1.31
C LEU A 128 1.12 5.83 -1.54
N TYR A 129 1.89 5.56 -2.58
CA TYR A 129 3.16 6.22 -2.81
C TYR A 129 3.28 6.67 -4.26
N LEU A 130 3.99 7.78 -4.47
CA LEU A 130 4.50 8.17 -5.77
C LEU A 130 6.00 7.85 -5.80
N TRP A 131 6.44 7.13 -6.81
CA TRP A 131 7.83 6.80 -7.07
C TRP A 131 8.37 7.77 -8.09
N VAL A 132 9.20 8.71 -7.65
CA VAL A 132 9.53 9.89 -8.46
C VAL A 132 11.02 10.07 -8.66
N THR A 133 11.40 10.58 -9.83
CA THR A 133 12.79 10.79 -10.22
C THR A 133 12.97 12.00 -11.14
N LYS A 134 14.15 12.61 -11.09
CA LYS A 134 14.69 13.51 -12.13
C LYS A 134 15.95 12.91 -12.78
N GLY A 135 16.31 11.67 -12.45
CA GLY A 135 17.52 11.02 -12.91
C GLY A 135 18.78 11.29 -12.10
N GLN A 136 18.70 12.13 -11.03
CA GLN A 136 19.79 12.34 -10.10
C GLN A 136 19.84 11.25 -9.03
N ASP A 137 20.90 11.24 -8.21
CA ASP A 137 21.04 10.43 -7.01
C ASP A 137 19.86 10.67 -6.04
N ASP A 138 19.40 9.63 -5.38
CA ASP A 138 18.24 9.71 -4.48
C ASP A 138 18.49 10.59 -3.26
N TRP A 139 19.70 10.65 -2.73
CA TRP A 139 20.05 11.54 -1.61
C TRP A 139 20.16 13.01 -2.04
N GLU A 140 20.57 13.29 -3.28
CA GLU A 140 20.46 14.64 -3.84
C GLU A 140 18.99 15.06 -3.95
N ALA A 141 18.12 14.13 -4.39
CA ALA A 141 16.69 14.39 -4.41
C ALA A 141 16.13 14.60 -2.99
N VAL A 142 16.52 13.80 -2.00
CA VAL A 142 16.12 13.99 -0.59
C VAL A 142 16.53 15.36 -0.09
N SER A 143 17.76 15.82 -0.38
CA SER A 143 18.23 17.17 -0.01
C SER A 143 17.37 18.26 -0.65
N TRP A 144 17.07 18.13 -1.95
CA TRP A 144 16.22 19.07 -2.67
C TRP A 144 14.81 19.19 -2.05
N PHE A 145 14.19 18.07 -1.64
CA PHE A 145 12.90 18.07 -0.93
C PHE A 145 13.03 18.65 0.49
N SER A 146 14.10 18.31 1.20
CA SER A 146 14.35 18.77 2.56
C SER A 146 14.50 20.30 2.65
N GLU A 147 15.18 20.93 1.69
CA GLU A 147 15.29 22.40 1.58
C GLU A 147 13.91 23.09 1.46
N ARG A 148 12.90 22.35 0.98
CA ARG A 148 11.50 22.79 0.87
C ARG A 148 10.64 22.36 2.05
N GLY A 149 11.26 21.78 3.10
CA GLY A 149 10.57 21.27 4.27
C GLY A 149 9.65 20.08 3.96
N ILE A 150 9.99 19.26 2.95
CA ILE A 150 9.24 18.06 2.53
C ILE A 150 10.09 16.84 2.83
N LEU A 151 9.56 15.93 3.67
CA LEU A 151 10.22 14.68 3.99
C LEU A 151 9.81 13.59 2.99
N VAL A 152 10.80 12.96 2.36
CA VAL A 152 10.64 11.82 1.44
C VAL A 152 11.58 10.69 1.84
N ALA A 153 11.31 9.47 1.37
CA ALA A 153 12.23 8.35 1.60
C ALA A 153 13.13 8.13 0.37
N PRO A 154 14.45 7.96 0.56
CA PRO A 154 15.35 7.65 -0.54
C PRO A 154 15.04 6.27 -1.11
N GLY A 155 15.16 6.13 -2.42
CA GLY A 155 14.83 4.90 -3.12
C GLY A 155 15.83 3.77 -2.87
N SER A 156 17.07 4.08 -2.55
CA SER A 156 18.11 3.12 -2.16
C SER A 156 17.71 2.28 -0.94
N PHE A 157 16.79 2.73 -0.09
CA PHE A 157 16.21 1.91 0.99
C PHE A 157 15.46 0.68 0.48
N TYR A 158 15.06 0.67 -0.79
CA TYR A 158 14.33 -0.42 -1.46
C TYR A 158 15.22 -1.24 -2.41
N GLY A 159 16.52 -0.97 -2.41
CA GLY A 159 17.52 -1.66 -3.22
C GLY A 159 18.21 -0.74 -4.21
N VAL A 160 19.32 -1.23 -4.77
CA VAL A 160 20.21 -0.46 -5.67
C VAL A 160 19.45 0.09 -6.89
N ALA A 161 18.46 -0.63 -7.41
CA ALA A 161 17.64 -0.18 -8.53
C ALA A 161 16.84 1.11 -8.22
N GLY A 162 16.64 1.43 -6.93
CA GLY A 162 15.96 2.63 -6.48
C GLY A 162 16.83 3.87 -6.34
N SER A 163 18.15 3.79 -6.55
CA SER A 163 19.12 4.86 -6.24
C SER A 163 18.95 6.18 -7.01
N GLN A 164 18.03 6.23 -7.96
CA GLN A 164 17.68 7.46 -8.69
C GLN A 164 16.24 7.92 -8.42
N HIS A 165 15.58 7.36 -7.40
CA HIS A 165 14.19 7.68 -7.07
C HIS A 165 14.04 8.10 -5.62
N VAL A 166 12.96 8.78 -5.33
CA VAL A 166 12.46 8.97 -3.96
C VAL A 166 10.99 8.56 -3.88
N ARG A 167 10.59 8.09 -2.70
CA ARG A 167 9.21 7.71 -2.40
C ARG A 167 8.49 8.84 -1.70
N VAL A 168 7.43 9.37 -2.31
CA VAL A 168 6.53 10.38 -1.74
C VAL A 168 5.25 9.70 -1.27
N ALA A 169 4.87 9.88 0.01
CA ALA A 169 3.69 9.26 0.59
C ALA A 169 2.43 10.13 0.44
N LEU A 170 1.27 9.47 0.26
CA LEU A 170 -0.05 10.12 0.21
C LEU A 170 -0.73 10.21 1.59
N THR A 171 -0.04 9.81 2.66
CA THR A 171 -0.62 9.61 4.00
C THR A 171 -0.62 10.85 4.88
N ALA A 172 -0.03 11.96 4.45
CA ALA A 172 -0.10 13.25 5.14
C ALA A 172 -1.53 13.83 5.11
N THR A 173 -1.81 14.84 5.94
CA THR A 173 -3.12 15.51 5.92
C THR A 173 -3.34 16.29 4.62
N ASP A 174 -4.58 16.67 4.32
CA ASP A 174 -4.91 17.42 3.10
C ASP A 174 -4.23 18.80 3.09
N GLU A 175 -4.11 19.44 4.27
CA GLU A 175 -3.42 20.72 4.46
C GLU A 175 -1.92 20.58 4.19
N ALA A 176 -1.28 19.53 4.72
CA ALA A 176 0.14 19.27 4.52
C ALA A 176 0.45 18.93 3.05
N VAL A 177 -0.42 18.20 2.37
CA VAL A 177 -0.32 17.90 0.94
C VAL A 177 -0.45 19.17 0.10
N SER A 178 -1.43 20.02 0.42
CA SER A 178 -1.64 21.30 -0.28
C SER A 178 -0.46 22.24 -0.08
N GLU A 179 0.10 22.29 1.11
CA GLU A 179 1.27 23.10 1.42
C GLU A 179 2.53 22.58 0.71
N ALA A 180 2.74 21.26 0.70
CA ALA A 180 3.85 20.64 -0.05
C ALA A 180 3.74 20.96 -1.55
N ALA A 181 2.55 20.89 -2.13
CA ALA A 181 2.33 21.22 -3.54
C ALA A 181 2.70 22.68 -3.88
N LYS A 182 2.43 23.64 -2.97
CA LYS A 182 2.85 25.05 -3.14
C LYS A 182 4.37 25.19 -3.10
N ARG A 183 5.03 24.53 -2.14
CA ARG A 183 6.49 24.57 -1.95
C ARG A 183 7.24 23.91 -3.11
N LEU A 184 6.64 22.96 -3.79
CA LEU A 184 7.21 22.33 -5.00
C LEU A 184 7.23 23.27 -6.21
N GLN A 185 6.41 24.32 -6.20
CA GLN A 185 6.29 25.30 -7.28
C GLN A 185 7.11 26.58 -7.04
N ALA A 186 7.64 26.76 -5.82
CA ALA A 186 8.49 27.87 -5.44
C ALA A 186 9.97 27.58 -5.78
#